data_3aa346f396c681cd6869042978f604f4
#
_entry.id   3aa346f396c681cd6869042978f604f4
#
_cell.length_a   1.000
_cell.length_b   1.000
_cell.length_c   1.000
_cell.angle_alpha   90.00
_cell.angle_beta   90.00
_cell.angle_gamma   90.00
#
_symmetry.space_group_name_H-M   'P 1'
#
loop_
_entity.id
_entity.type
_entity.pdbx_description
1 polymer ?
#
loop_
_entity_poly.entity_id
_entity_poly.type
_entity_poly.pdbx_seq_one_letter_code
_entity_poly.pdbx_strand_id
1 'polypeptide(L)'
;MKLFHISDLHLGKRIYEFSMLEEQRELLLEILRSIDEEQPQALLISGDIYDKPVPPTEAVKLLDDFLTEVSKRGLHTYLIAGNHDSAQRLEFGKEIFGRESIHISGSIGEGLAHVTETDEYGTVEIWLLPFFKPAHVNALLREEEASSYAAAAKLLLEREEIDFS
;
A
#
# COMPACT_ATOMS: atom_id res chain seq x y z
N MET A 1 2.98 6.54 -18.30
CA MET A 1 2.41 6.88 -16.96
C MET A 1 3.50 7.35 -16.02
N LYS A 2 3.29 8.44 -15.26
CA LYS A 2 4.22 8.94 -14.23
C LYS A 2 3.70 8.50 -12.86
N LEU A 3 4.50 7.78 -12.13
CA LEU A 3 4.15 7.24 -10.81
C LEU A 3 5.01 7.88 -9.72
N PHE A 4 4.41 8.22 -8.59
CA PHE A 4 5.10 8.53 -7.34
C PHE A 4 5.13 7.28 -6.47
N HIS A 5 6.27 6.96 -5.90
CA HIS A 5 6.40 5.79 -5.04
C HIS A 5 7.03 6.19 -3.70
N ILE A 6 6.32 5.85 -2.63
CA ILE A 6 6.79 6.02 -1.25
C ILE A 6 6.59 4.72 -0.48
N SER A 7 7.38 4.51 0.57
CA SER A 7 7.26 3.35 1.47
C SER A 7 7.77 3.71 2.86
N ASP A 8 7.59 2.80 3.81
CA ASP A 8 8.23 2.86 5.13
C ASP A 8 7.95 4.16 5.90
N LEU A 9 6.71 4.63 5.86
CA LEU A 9 6.28 5.85 6.56
C LEU A 9 6.40 5.72 8.07
N HIS A 10 6.18 4.51 8.62
CA HIS A 10 6.24 4.21 10.04
C HIS A 10 5.55 5.25 10.91
N LEU A 11 4.34 5.69 10.52
CA LEU A 11 3.59 6.71 11.23
C LEU A 11 3.37 6.32 12.70
N GLY A 12 3.64 7.26 13.59
CA GLY A 12 3.60 7.05 15.03
C GLY A 12 4.89 6.49 15.63
N LYS A 13 5.99 6.47 14.86
CA LYS A 13 7.32 6.08 15.34
C LYS A 13 7.76 6.95 16.50
N ARG A 14 8.44 6.31 17.45
CA ARG A 14 9.12 6.98 18.57
C ARG A 14 10.58 6.61 18.56
N ILE A 15 11.42 7.62 18.76
CA ILE A 15 12.86 7.44 18.98
C ILE A 15 13.11 7.74 20.45
N TYR A 16 13.44 6.70 21.21
CA TYR A 16 13.44 6.75 22.68
C TYR A 16 12.07 7.21 23.20
N GLU A 17 12.02 8.34 23.91
CA GLU A 17 10.80 8.93 24.46
C GLU A 17 10.15 9.96 23.52
N PHE A 18 10.82 10.34 22.41
CA PHE A 18 10.35 11.39 21.51
C PHE A 18 9.42 10.83 20.41
N SER A 19 8.27 11.44 20.24
CA SER A 19 7.36 11.16 19.13
C SER A 19 7.90 11.84 17.88
N MET A 20 7.84 11.13 16.73
CA MET A 20 8.24 11.65 15.43
C MET A 20 7.06 12.16 14.60
N LEU A 21 5.89 12.32 15.21
CA LEU A 21 4.65 12.65 14.47
C LEU A 21 4.70 14.03 13.80
N GLU A 22 5.36 15.01 14.41
CA GLU A 22 5.48 16.35 13.80
C GLU A 22 6.42 16.32 12.58
N GLU A 23 7.55 15.64 12.69
CA GLU A 23 8.49 15.46 11.57
C GLU A 23 7.84 14.64 10.46
N GLN A 24 7.03 13.63 10.80
CA GLN A 24 6.28 12.84 9.83
C GLN A 24 5.18 13.67 9.15
N ARG A 25 4.54 14.59 9.87
CA ARG A 25 3.59 15.53 9.31
C ARG A 25 4.25 16.46 8.26
N GLU A 26 5.39 17.04 8.62
CA GLU A 26 6.14 17.90 7.69
C GLU A 26 6.59 17.14 6.44
N LEU A 27 7.06 15.90 6.60
CA LEU A 27 7.42 15.03 5.48
C LEU A 27 6.23 14.78 4.54
N LEU A 28 5.05 14.46 5.09
CA LEU A 28 3.84 14.23 4.28
C LEU A 28 3.40 15.52 3.56
N LEU A 29 3.57 16.69 4.17
CA LEU A 29 3.32 17.97 3.51
C LEU A 29 4.30 18.23 2.37
N GLU A 30 5.57 17.87 2.52
CA GLU A 30 6.56 17.95 1.43
C GLU A 30 6.24 16.99 0.28
N ILE A 31 5.77 15.78 0.59
CA ILE A 31 5.29 14.82 -0.42
C ILE A 31 4.11 15.42 -1.20
N LEU A 32 3.14 16.06 -0.53
CA LEU A 32 2.02 16.73 -1.20
C LEU A 32 2.47 17.87 -2.10
N ARG A 33 3.45 18.67 -1.69
CA ARG A 33 4.06 19.72 -2.53
C ARG A 33 4.72 19.13 -3.77
N SER A 34 5.49 18.05 -3.58
CA SER A 34 6.13 17.33 -4.70
C SER A 34 5.10 16.74 -5.66
N ILE A 35 3.96 16.23 -5.16
CA ILE A 35 2.83 15.78 -5.99
C ILE A 35 2.27 16.96 -6.80
N ASP A 36 2.09 18.13 -6.17
CA ASP A 36 1.58 19.34 -6.84
C ASP A 36 2.54 19.87 -7.91
N GLU A 37 3.85 19.75 -7.70
CA GLU A 37 4.88 20.16 -8.66
C GLU A 37 5.04 19.18 -9.82
N GLU A 38 5.11 17.89 -9.51
CA GLU A 38 5.44 16.85 -10.47
C GLU A 38 4.22 16.28 -11.21
N GLN A 39 3.02 16.49 -10.70
CA GLN A 39 1.75 16.04 -11.30
C GLN A 39 1.78 14.55 -11.73
N PRO A 40 2.04 13.60 -10.82
CA PRO A 40 1.98 12.18 -11.15
C PRO A 40 0.54 11.76 -11.45
N GLN A 41 0.36 10.66 -12.18
CA GLN A 41 -0.94 10.06 -12.42
C GLN A 41 -1.36 9.10 -11.31
N ALA A 42 -0.40 8.53 -10.57
CA ALA A 42 -0.72 7.72 -9.40
C ALA A 42 0.36 7.78 -8.31
N LEU A 43 -0.08 7.47 -7.08
CA LEU A 43 0.75 7.33 -5.89
C LEU A 43 0.75 5.87 -5.44
N LEU A 44 1.93 5.29 -5.32
CA LEU A 44 2.15 3.95 -4.76
C LEU A 44 2.68 4.10 -3.33
N ILE A 45 2.03 3.44 -2.36
CA ILE A 45 2.44 3.41 -0.95
C ILE A 45 2.73 1.96 -0.56
N SER A 46 4.01 1.57 -0.55
CA SER A 46 4.44 0.19 -0.52
C SER A 46 4.83 -0.29 0.88
N GLY A 47 3.85 -0.34 1.78
CA GLY A 47 3.95 -1.00 3.08
C GLY A 47 4.59 -0.17 4.19
N ASP A 48 4.53 -0.74 5.38
CA ASP A 48 5.00 -0.16 6.65
C ASP A 48 4.47 1.27 6.88
N ILE A 49 3.15 1.38 6.69
CA ILE A 49 2.41 2.64 6.85
C ILE A 49 2.51 3.11 8.30
N TYR A 50 2.28 2.20 9.24
CA TYR A 50 2.39 2.45 10.67
C TYR A 50 3.62 1.78 11.26
N ASP A 51 4.17 2.36 12.34
CA ASP A 51 5.30 1.76 13.07
C ASP A 51 4.90 0.48 13.83
N LYS A 52 3.61 0.32 14.13
CA LYS A 52 3.09 -0.83 14.90
C LYS A 52 1.70 -1.24 14.41
N PRO A 53 1.33 -2.53 14.58
CA PRO A 53 0.00 -3.03 14.18
C PRO A 53 -1.17 -2.34 14.89
N VAL A 54 -0.93 -1.74 16.06
CA VAL A 54 -1.89 -0.89 16.79
C VAL A 54 -1.27 0.50 16.89
N PRO A 55 -1.49 1.36 15.88
CA PRO A 55 -0.95 2.71 15.87
C PRO A 55 -1.65 3.62 16.89
N PRO A 56 -0.99 4.67 17.39
CA PRO A 56 -1.65 5.70 18.16
C PRO A 56 -2.69 6.45 17.30
N THR A 57 -3.71 6.98 17.94
CA THR A 57 -4.83 7.68 17.27
C THR A 57 -4.34 8.85 16.40
N GLU A 58 -3.33 9.54 16.86
CA GLU A 58 -2.73 10.69 16.16
C GLU A 58 -2.06 10.27 14.83
N ALA A 59 -1.47 9.05 14.79
CA ALA A 59 -0.89 8.51 13.57
C ALA A 59 -2.00 8.10 12.57
N VAL A 60 -3.10 7.52 13.07
CA VAL A 60 -4.26 7.20 12.22
C VAL A 60 -4.84 8.47 11.62
N LYS A 61 -5.01 9.52 12.44
CA LYS A 61 -5.49 10.81 11.95
C LYS A 61 -4.54 11.43 10.93
N LEU A 62 -3.23 11.32 11.13
CA LEU A 62 -2.24 11.85 10.19
C LEU A 62 -2.31 11.18 8.82
N LEU A 63 -2.51 9.85 8.78
CA LEU A 63 -2.73 9.14 7.53
C LEU A 63 -4.06 9.56 6.87
N ASP A 64 -5.14 9.67 7.63
CA ASP A 64 -6.45 10.10 7.15
C ASP A 64 -6.39 11.50 6.53
N ASP A 65 -5.75 12.46 7.21
CA ASP A 65 -5.52 13.81 6.71
C ASP A 65 -4.73 13.79 5.38
N PHE A 66 -3.67 12.97 5.31
CA PHE A 66 -2.84 12.83 4.10
C PHE A 66 -3.63 12.22 2.92
N LEU A 67 -4.30 11.09 3.13
CA LEU A 67 -5.09 10.43 2.08
C LEU A 67 -6.26 11.32 1.61
N THR A 68 -6.85 12.10 2.51
CA THR A 68 -7.87 13.09 2.17
C THR A 68 -7.31 14.16 1.23
N GLU A 69 -6.11 14.66 1.51
CA GLU A 69 -5.45 15.66 0.65
C GLU A 69 -5.03 15.09 -0.72
N VAL A 70 -4.63 13.81 -0.76
CA VAL A 70 -4.34 13.08 -2.00
C VAL A 70 -5.63 12.90 -2.83
N SER A 71 -6.72 12.46 -2.20
CA SER A 71 -8.03 12.28 -2.86
C SER A 71 -8.57 13.59 -3.45
N LYS A 72 -8.46 14.72 -2.74
CA LYS A 72 -8.86 16.06 -3.25
C LYS A 72 -8.12 16.46 -4.54
N ARG A 73 -6.93 15.92 -4.76
CA ARG A 73 -6.13 16.13 -5.99
C ARG A 73 -6.54 15.19 -7.13
N GLY A 74 -7.48 14.27 -6.87
CA GLY A 74 -7.92 13.27 -7.83
C GLY A 74 -6.83 12.25 -8.18
N LEU A 75 -5.83 12.07 -7.31
CA LEU A 75 -4.70 11.21 -7.54
C LEU A 75 -5.06 9.76 -7.21
N HIS A 76 -4.97 8.86 -8.19
CA HIS A 76 -5.13 7.43 -7.96
C HIS A 76 -4.07 6.92 -6.98
N THR A 77 -4.48 6.20 -5.97
CA THR A 77 -3.57 5.77 -4.89
C THR A 77 -3.69 4.27 -4.67
N TYR A 78 -2.54 3.60 -4.62
CA TYR A 78 -2.42 2.17 -4.41
C TYR A 78 -1.59 1.93 -3.17
N LEU A 79 -2.22 1.35 -2.14
CA LEU A 79 -1.62 1.15 -0.83
C LEU A 79 -1.61 -0.33 -0.48
N ILE A 80 -0.45 -0.86 -0.09
CA ILE A 80 -0.31 -2.23 0.42
C ILE A 80 0.18 -2.22 1.86
N ALA A 81 -0.17 -3.26 2.61
CA ALA A 81 0.36 -3.46 3.96
C ALA A 81 1.80 -3.98 3.93
N GLY A 82 2.63 -3.49 4.82
CA GLY A 82 3.94 -4.03 5.16
C GLY A 82 3.89 -5.01 6.34
N ASN A 83 5.07 -5.38 6.84
CA ASN A 83 5.17 -6.35 7.95
C ASN A 83 4.87 -5.71 9.33
N HIS A 84 4.93 -4.40 9.45
CA HIS A 84 4.56 -3.65 10.66
C HIS A 84 3.06 -3.39 10.75
N ASP A 85 2.34 -3.46 9.62
CA ASP A 85 0.94 -3.11 9.55
C ASP A 85 0.01 -4.23 10.02
N SER A 86 -1.19 -3.85 10.44
CA SER A 86 -2.31 -4.76 10.60
C SER A 86 -3.19 -4.70 9.33
N ALA A 87 -3.20 -5.80 8.57
CA ALA A 87 -3.99 -5.92 7.35
C ALA A 87 -5.45 -5.50 7.57
N GLN A 88 -6.11 -6.04 8.60
CA GLN A 88 -7.53 -5.75 8.88
C GLN A 88 -7.80 -4.29 9.23
N ARG A 89 -6.82 -3.60 9.86
CA ARG A 89 -6.97 -2.18 10.20
C ARG A 89 -6.79 -1.28 9.00
N LEU A 90 -5.84 -1.61 8.11
CA LEU A 90 -5.66 -0.87 6.86
C LEU A 90 -6.83 -1.08 5.90
N GLU A 91 -7.38 -2.30 5.82
CA GLU A 91 -8.53 -2.61 4.98
C GLU A 91 -9.85 -2.05 5.52
N PHE A 92 -9.85 -1.48 6.72
CA PHE A 92 -11.07 -0.85 7.24
C PHE A 92 -11.53 0.28 6.31
N GLY A 93 -12.74 0.14 5.78
CA GLY A 93 -13.30 1.13 4.86
C GLY A 93 -12.81 1.07 3.41
N LYS A 94 -12.02 0.07 3.01
CA LYS A 94 -11.44 -0.05 1.65
C LYS A 94 -12.46 0.10 0.52
N GLU A 95 -13.69 -0.40 0.70
CA GLU A 95 -14.76 -0.26 -0.28
C GLU A 95 -15.25 1.19 -0.44
N ILE A 96 -15.12 2.00 0.61
CA ILE A 96 -15.44 3.43 0.57
C ILE A 96 -14.29 4.17 -0.11
N PHE A 97 -13.06 3.89 0.29
CA PHE A 97 -11.85 4.48 -0.28
C PHE A 97 -11.72 4.17 -1.78
N GLY A 98 -12.09 2.96 -2.21
CA GLY A 98 -12.07 2.59 -3.63
C GLY A 98 -12.96 3.46 -4.52
N ARG A 99 -14.04 4.05 -3.98
CA ARG A 99 -14.87 5.02 -4.71
C ARG A 99 -14.16 6.36 -4.93
N GLU A 100 -13.17 6.66 -4.11
CA GLU A 100 -12.32 7.85 -4.17
C GLU A 100 -10.97 7.55 -4.84
N SER A 101 -10.89 6.46 -5.62
CA SER A 101 -9.67 6.00 -6.32
C SER A 101 -8.49 5.68 -5.39
N ILE A 102 -8.77 5.28 -4.14
CA ILE A 102 -7.77 4.80 -3.18
C ILE A 102 -7.97 3.30 -2.98
N HIS A 103 -7.08 2.50 -3.54
CA HIS A 103 -7.11 1.05 -3.52
C HIS A 103 -6.18 0.52 -2.43
N ILE A 104 -6.74 -0.24 -1.49
CA ILE A 104 -6.00 -0.77 -0.33
C ILE A 104 -6.00 -2.30 -0.37
N SER A 105 -4.81 -2.90 -0.30
CA SER A 105 -4.62 -4.33 -0.15
C SER A 105 -3.79 -4.61 1.10
N GLY A 106 -4.44 -5.11 2.15
CA GLY A 106 -3.78 -5.46 3.41
C GLY A 106 -3.32 -6.91 3.45
N SER A 107 -3.97 -7.79 2.69
CA SER A 107 -3.70 -9.23 2.67
C SER A 107 -3.87 -9.81 1.27
N ILE A 108 -3.25 -10.98 1.03
CA ILE A 108 -3.37 -11.67 -0.27
C ILE A 108 -4.79 -12.24 -0.53
N GLY A 109 -5.68 -12.25 0.49
CA GLY A 109 -7.08 -12.67 0.36
C GLY A 109 -7.26 -14.02 -0.35
N GLU A 110 -8.14 -14.05 -1.34
CA GLU A 110 -8.34 -15.18 -2.26
C GLU A 110 -7.43 -15.11 -3.52
N GLY A 111 -6.64 -14.05 -3.65
CA GLY A 111 -5.73 -13.75 -4.74
C GLY A 111 -5.21 -12.33 -4.64
N LEU A 112 -4.41 -11.91 -5.62
CA LEU A 112 -3.89 -10.54 -5.66
C LEU A 112 -4.94 -9.57 -6.21
N ALA A 113 -5.13 -8.47 -5.52
CA ALA A 113 -5.91 -7.37 -6.07
C ALA A 113 -5.13 -6.68 -7.20
N HIS A 114 -5.81 -6.32 -8.28
CA HIS A 114 -5.20 -5.54 -9.35
C HIS A 114 -6.14 -4.46 -9.87
N VAL A 115 -5.57 -3.43 -10.47
CA VAL A 115 -6.29 -2.34 -11.13
C VAL A 115 -5.63 -2.05 -12.47
N THR A 116 -6.45 -1.82 -13.46
CA THR A 116 -6.00 -1.46 -14.81
C THR A 116 -6.10 0.04 -15.00
N GLU A 117 -4.97 0.68 -15.30
CA GLU A 117 -4.88 2.09 -15.65
C GLU A 117 -4.57 2.25 -17.14
N THR A 118 -4.98 3.36 -17.71
CA THR A 118 -4.71 3.64 -19.14
C THR A 118 -4.23 5.07 -19.31
N ASP A 119 -3.17 5.24 -20.09
CA ASP A 119 -2.69 6.56 -20.50
C ASP A 119 -2.50 6.63 -22.03
N GLU A 120 -1.88 7.70 -22.52
CA GLU A 120 -1.61 7.90 -23.96
C GLU A 120 -0.66 6.86 -24.57
N TYR A 121 0.08 6.11 -23.78
CA TYR A 121 1.05 5.09 -24.19
C TYR A 121 0.46 3.67 -24.16
N GLY A 122 -0.67 3.48 -23.48
CA GLY A 122 -1.33 2.19 -23.39
C GLY A 122 -1.87 1.87 -22.00
N THR A 123 -2.10 0.59 -21.78
CA THR A 123 -2.66 0.05 -20.54
C THR A 123 -1.55 -0.46 -19.63
N VAL A 124 -1.67 -0.16 -18.33
CA VAL A 124 -0.77 -0.64 -17.27
C VAL A 124 -1.61 -1.36 -16.22
N GLU A 125 -1.23 -2.57 -15.88
CA GLU A 125 -1.82 -3.31 -14.76
C GLU A 125 -0.99 -3.11 -13.50
N ILE A 126 -1.65 -2.69 -12.43
CA ILE A 126 -1.04 -2.48 -11.11
C ILE A 126 -1.52 -3.58 -10.19
N TRP A 127 -0.62 -4.51 -9.87
CA TRP A 127 -0.88 -5.63 -8.99
C TRP A 127 -0.44 -5.30 -7.56
N LEU A 128 -1.33 -5.48 -6.60
CA LEU A 128 -1.13 -5.14 -5.19
C LEU A 128 -0.72 -6.39 -4.41
N LEU A 129 0.59 -6.56 -4.21
CA LEU A 129 1.16 -7.65 -3.43
C LEU A 129 1.55 -7.14 -2.03
N PRO A 130 0.69 -7.26 -1.01
CA PRO A 130 1.00 -6.88 0.37
C PRO A 130 2.01 -7.84 0.99
N PHE A 131 2.54 -7.47 2.16
CA PHE A 131 3.36 -8.39 2.95
C PHE A 131 2.60 -9.69 3.25
N PHE A 132 3.27 -10.81 3.04
CA PHE A 132 2.74 -12.15 3.33
C PHE A 132 3.80 -13.03 3.98
N LYS A 133 3.37 -14.10 4.63
CA LYS A 133 4.24 -15.19 5.06
C LYS A 133 3.99 -16.41 4.18
N PRO A 134 4.99 -17.29 3.95
CA PRO A 134 4.79 -18.52 3.18
C PRO A 134 3.57 -19.34 3.63
N ALA A 135 3.32 -19.38 4.94
CA ALA A 135 2.15 -20.05 5.49
C ALA A 135 0.80 -19.50 5.00
N HIS A 136 0.72 -18.21 4.66
CA HIS A 136 -0.50 -17.59 4.11
C HIS A 136 -0.75 -18.11 2.68
N VAL A 137 0.31 -18.23 1.88
CA VAL A 137 0.25 -18.75 0.52
C VAL A 137 -0.10 -20.24 0.52
N ASN A 138 0.53 -21.02 1.40
CA ASN A 138 0.22 -22.44 1.57
C ASN A 138 -1.25 -22.68 1.94
N ALA A 139 -1.80 -21.85 2.82
CA ALA A 139 -3.23 -21.91 3.18
C ALA A 139 -4.15 -21.58 2.00
N LEU A 140 -3.72 -20.66 1.12
CA LEU A 140 -4.46 -20.28 -0.09
C LEU A 140 -4.42 -21.36 -1.16
N LEU A 141 -3.24 -21.94 -1.44
CA LEU A 141 -3.02 -22.85 -2.57
C LEU A 141 -3.41 -24.29 -2.27
N ARG A 142 -3.42 -24.72 -1.01
CA ARG A 142 -3.85 -26.03 -0.50
C ARG A 142 -3.08 -27.28 -1.01
N GLU A 143 -2.45 -27.22 -2.16
CA GLU A 143 -1.82 -28.37 -2.85
C GLU A 143 -0.29 -28.30 -2.92
N GLU A 144 0.28 -27.11 -2.72
CA GLU A 144 1.73 -26.88 -2.77
C GLU A 144 2.22 -26.25 -1.49
N GLU A 145 3.41 -26.66 -1.04
CA GLU A 145 4.03 -26.13 0.17
C GLU A 145 5.25 -25.28 -0.16
N ALA A 146 5.10 -23.97 -0.04
CA ALA A 146 6.20 -23.04 -0.16
C ALA A 146 7.06 -23.04 1.11
N SER A 147 8.32 -23.41 0.98
CA SER A 147 9.29 -23.45 2.09
C SER A 147 10.03 -22.12 2.31
N SER A 148 9.88 -21.16 1.41
CA SER A 148 10.55 -19.86 1.47
C SER A 148 9.67 -18.74 0.91
N TYR A 149 10.02 -17.48 1.22
CA TYR A 149 9.35 -16.31 0.64
C TYR A 149 9.45 -16.29 -0.89
N ALA A 150 10.62 -16.63 -1.44
CA ALA A 150 10.81 -16.66 -2.89
C ALA A 150 9.93 -17.71 -3.57
N ALA A 151 9.83 -18.92 -3.00
CA ALA A 151 8.94 -19.96 -3.50
C ALA A 151 7.47 -19.54 -3.42
N ALA A 152 7.06 -18.94 -2.30
CA ALA A 152 5.70 -18.47 -2.10
C ALA A 152 5.34 -17.33 -3.07
N ALA A 153 6.24 -16.37 -3.28
CA ALA A 153 6.04 -15.29 -4.24
C ALA A 153 5.89 -15.85 -5.67
N LYS A 154 6.76 -16.79 -6.06
CA LYS A 154 6.69 -17.44 -7.37
C LYS A 154 5.33 -18.10 -7.60
N LEU A 155 4.87 -18.91 -6.64
CA LEU A 155 3.57 -19.60 -6.72
C LEU A 155 2.40 -18.62 -6.83
N LEU A 156 2.42 -17.50 -6.09
CA LEU A 156 1.40 -16.46 -6.21
C LEU A 156 1.37 -15.84 -7.61
N LEU A 157 2.53 -15.45 -8.14
CA LEU A 157 2.62 -14.81 -9.46
C LEU A 157 2.22 -15.77 -10.59
N GLU A 158 2.62 -17.05 -10.50
CA GLU A 158 2.22 -18.08 -11.47
C GLU A 158 0.70 -18.34 -11.44
N ARG A 159 0.09 -18.32 -10.24
CA ARG A 159 -1.35 -18.48 -10.09
C ARG A 159 -2.15 -17.34 -10.74
N GLU A 160 -1.69 -16.13 -10.60
CA GLU A 160 -2.37 -14.94 -11.15
C GLU A 160 -2.14 -14.76 -12.66
N GLU A 161 -1.37 -15.66 -13.29
CA GLU A 161 -1.06 -15.63 -14.73
C GLU A 161 -0.53 -14.26 -15.22
N ILE A 162 0.26 -13.59 -14.37
CA ILE A 162 0.75 -12.23 -14.66
C ILE A 162 1.71 -12.28 -15.84
N ASP A 163 1.38 -11.56 -16.91
CA ASP A 163 2.26 -11.40 -18.07
C ASP A 163 3.28 -10.28 -17.82
N PHE A 164 4.56 -10.64 -17.88
CA PHE A 164 5.69 -9.72 -17.74
C PHE A 164 6.33 -9.33 -19.10
N SER A 165 5.67 -9.65 -20.22
CA SER A 165 6.20 -9.38 -21.57
C SER A 165 6.03 -7.90 -22.02
#